data_7177c7750ba431fc931e57d408a4b821
#
_entry.id   7177c7750ba431fc931e57d408a4b821
#
_cell.length_a   1.000
_cell.length_b   1.000
_cell.length_c   1.000
_cell.angle_alpha   90.00
_cell.angle_beta   90.00
_cell.angle_gamma   90.00
#
_symmetry.space_group_name_H-M   'P 1'
#
loop_
_entity.id
_entity.type
_entity.pdbx_description
1 polymer ?
#
loop_
_entity_poly.entity_id
_entity_poly.type
_entity_poly.pdbx_seq_one_letter_code
_entity_poly.pdbx_strand_id
1 'polypeptide(L)'
;MQAKTRCRGLSTMELLAGSALTLITMGTVFSFSQAQLKAYAVQSSYAQSQNVTRTAIDLMTRELRMASLDPTNLALPLSTTLTCPGVKQGIVEATPAKIHFRQDLDADGTLAGPGEDVTYDLSEGQIRRADGAAAPVAIVDSVPTGGLAFRYFDGSNPPVELVPSGSLTPAQRDCVTKVRLTVTANVPNPNPQIATPVKSVAETEVAIRNRSLLNF
;
A
#
# COMPACT_ATOMS: atom_id res chain seq x y z
N MET A 1 7.08 66.49 49.26
CA MET A 1 7.85 65.34 49.75
C MET A 1 8.04 64.38 48.59
N GLN A 2 9.26 64.34 47.97
CA GLN A 2 9.58 63.42 46.94
C GLN A 2 10.22 62.19 47.53
N ALA A 3 9.58 60.98 47.32
CA ALA A 3 10.11 59.72 47.73
C ALA A 3 11.28 59.33 46.84
N LYS A 4 12.48 59.31 47.36
CA LYS A 4 13.74 58.95 46.70
C LYS A 4 13.77 57.41 46.58
N THR A 5 13.37 56.85 45.45
CA THR A 5 13.50 55.45 45.15
C THR A 5 14.99 55.07 45.11
N ARG A 6 15.44 54.31 46.10
CA ARG A 6 16.79 53.72 46.11
C ARG A 6 16.85 52.61 45.09
N CYS A 7 17.57 52.83 43.97
CA CYS A 7 17.97 51.73 43.08
C CYS A 7 18.90 50.80 43.89
N ARG A 8 18.44 49.62 44.26
CA ARG A 8 19.29 48.53 44.79
C ARG A 8 20.05 47.93 43.61
N GLY A 9 21.36 48.00 43.62
CA GLY A 9 22.20 47.28 42.69
C GLY A 9 22.05 45.76 42.90
N LEU A 10 22.07 44.97 41.80
CA LEU A 10 22.07 43.51 41.82
C LEU A 10 23.35 42.99 42.48
N SER A 11 23.20 42.05 43.40
CA SER A 11 24.32 41.33 44.03
C SER A 11 24.92 40.35 43.00
N THR A 12 26.22 40.13 43.02
CA THR A 12 26.89 39.12 42.21
C THR A 12 26.33 37.72 42.42
N MET A 13 25.87 37.41 43.61
CA MET A 13 25.18 36.16 43.94
C MET A 13 23.82 36.03 43.24
N GLU A 14 23.07 37.12 43.15
CA GLU A 14 21.77 37.18 42.44
C GLU A 14 21.94 36.99 40.93
N LEU A 15 23.02 37.57 40.36
CA LEU A 15 23.38 37.38 38.96
C LEU A 15 23.76 35.93 38.65
N LEU A 16 24.58 35.32 39.53
CA LEU A 16 24.97 33.92 39.41
C LEU A 16 23.78 32.94 39.54
N ALA A 17 22.90 33.17 40.53
CA ALA A 17 21.72 32.36 40.69
C ALA A 17 20.75 32.50 39.52
N GLY A 18 20.53 33.71 39.02
CA GLY A 18 19.71 33.99 37.85
C GLY A 18 20.25 33.36 36.56
N SER A 19 21.56 33.43 36.34
CA SER A 19 22.19 32.79 35.20
C SER A 19 22.11 31.26 35.25
N ALA A 20 22.31 30.65 36.41
CA ALA A 20 22.18 29.19 36.59
C ALA A 20 20.74 28.71 36.31
N LEU A 21 19.72 29.39 36.85
CA LEU A 21 18.31 29.08 36.60
C LEU A 21 17.98 29.23 35.10
N THR A 22 18.48 30.28 34.46
CA THR A 22 18.27 30.50 33.00
C THR A 22 18.88 29.38 32.17
N LEU A 23 20.09 28.92 32.49
CA LEU A 23 20.74 27.80 31.79
C LEU A 23 19.96 26.48 31.96
N ILE A 24 19.46 26.19 33.17
CA ILE A 24 18.66 25.01 33.44
C ILE A 24 17.35 25.06 32.64
N THR A 25 16.64 26.19 32.69
CA THR A 25 15.38 26.35 31.95
C THR A 25 15.60 26.25 30.44
N MET A 26 16.66 26.89 29.91
CA MET A 26 17.01 26.80 28.50
C MET A 26 17.38 25.39 28.08
N GLY A 27 18.11 24.64 28.91
CA GLY A 27 18.45 23.24 28.72
C GLY A 27 17.22 22.32 28.65
N THR A 28 16.26 22.53 29.55
CA THR A 28 14.99 21.77 29.59
C THR A 28 14.13 22.06 28.36
N VAL A 29 13.99 23.33 27.98
CA VAL A 29 13.24 23.75 26.77
C VAL A 29 13.88 23.17 25.50
N PHE A 30 15.20 23.20 25.41
CA PHE A 30 15.93 22.64 24.28
C PHE A 30 15.72 21.11 24.18
N SER A 31 15.85 20.38 25.29
CA SER A 31 15.62 18.94 25.34
C SER A 31 14.19 18.56 24.95
N PHE A 32 13.22 19.32 25.43
CA PHE A 32 11.82 19.15 25.07
C PHE A 32 11.58 19.41 23.57
N SER A 33 12.14 20.48 23.04
CA SER A 33 12.05 20.81 21.61
C SER A 33 12.62 19.69 20.73
N GLN A 34 13.79 19.13 21.11
CA GLN A 34 14.39 18.00 20.39
C GLN A 34 13.48 16.74 20.42
N ALA A 35 12.85 16.46 21.56
CA ALA A 35 11.92 15.34 21.68
C ALA A 35 10.69 15.54 20.78
N GLN A 36 10.15 16.75 20.72
CA GLN A 36 9.02 17.08 19.84
C GLN A 36 9.37 16.95 18.36
N LEU A 37 10.55 17.42 17.93
CA LEU A 37 10.99 17.27 16.54
C LEU A 37 11.12 15.80 16.12
N LYS A 38 11.67 14.94 17.01
CA LYS A 38 11.75 13.50 16.75
C LYS A 38 10.36 12.86 16.66
N ALA A 39 9.45 13.19 17.56
CA ALA A 39 8.07 12.70 17.54
C ALA A 39 7.34 13.12 16.24
N TYR A 40 7.49 14.37 15.84
CA TYR A 40 6.92 14.88 14.58
C TYR A 40 7.46 14.15 13.36
N ALA A 41 8.77 13.91 13.30
CA ALA A 41 9.39 13.17 12.18
C ALA A 41 8.84 11.74 12.08
N VAL A 42 8.65 11.04 13.20
CA VAL A 42 8.04 9.70 13.22
C VAL A 42 6.59 9.72 12.73
N GLN A 43 5.79 10.69 13.21
CA GLN A 43 4.39 10.83 12.78
C GLN A 43 4.28 11.16 11.29
N SER A 44 5.14 12.03 10.77
CA SER A 44 5.20 12.38 9.35
C SER A 44 5.54 11.17 8.49
N SER A 45 6.54 10.38 8.88
CA SER A 45 6.93 9.16 8.16
C SER A 45 5.81 8.12 8.18
N TYR A 46 5.09 7.98 9.29
CA TYR A 46 3.94 7.09 9.41
C TYR A 46 2.80 7.52 8.47
N ALA A 47 2.45 8.80 8.48
CA ALA A 47 1.41 9.35 7.60
C ALA A 47 1.78 9.17 6.10
N GLN A 48 3.03 9.41 5.74
CA GLN A 48 3.52 9.18 4.38
C GLN A 48 3.42 7.72 3.97
N SER A 49 3.85 6.78 4.84
CA SER A 49 3.74 5.34 4.58
C SER A 49 2.29 4.91 4.39
N GLN A 50 1.37 5.40 5.22
CA GLN A 50 -0.06 5.12 5.07
C GLN A 50 -0.63 5.64 3.75
N ASN A 51 -0.27 6.87 3.34
CA ASN A 51 -0.75 7.46 2.10
C ASN A 51 -0.28 6.66 0.88
N VAL A 52 1.00 6.28 0.83
CA VAL A 52 1.56 5.46 -0.26
C VAL A 52 0.85 4.11 -0.33
N THR A 53 0.70 3.41 0.81
CA THR A 53 0.05 2.11 0.87
C THR A 53 -1.42 2.18 0.43
N ARG A 54 -2.17 3.21 0.84
CA ARG A 54 -3.56 3.43 0.41
C ARG A 54 -3.66 3.73 -1.07
N THR A 55 -2.81 4.61 -1.59
CA THR A 55 -2.80 4.95 -3.03
C THR A 55 -2.52 3.71 -3.88
N ALA A 56 -1.59 2.86 -3.46
CA ALA A 56 -1.30 1.61 -4.16
C ALA A 56 -2.50 0.66 -4.14
N ILE A 57 -3.14 0.47 -2.99
CA ILE A 57 -4.34 -0.36 -2.88
C ILE A 57 -5.48 0.19 -3.73
N ASP A 58 -5.69 1.50 -3.75
CA ASP A 58 -6.75 2.12 -4.55
C ASP A 58 -6.51 1.93 -6.05
N LEU A 59 -5.25 2.08 -6.51
CA LEU A 59 -4.87 1.80 -7.90
C LEU A 59 -5.12 0.33 -8.25
N MET A 60 -4.57 -0.61 -7.48
CA MET A 60 -4.74 -2.05 -7.71
C MET A 60 -6.21 -2.46 -7.67
N THR A 61 -6.99 -1.93 -6.72
CA THR A 61 -8.42 -2.21 -6.58
C THR A 61 -9.20 -1.78 -7.81
N ARG A 62 -8.89 -0.59 -8.34
CA ARG A 62 -9.55 -0.07 -9.52
C ARG A 62 -9.29 -0.95 -10.73
N GLU A 63 -8.03 -1.33 -10.97
CA GLU A 63 -7.65 -2.16 -12.10
C GLU A 63 -8.16 -3.60 -11.95
N LEU A 64 -8.04 -4.20 -10.77
CA LEU A 64 -8.56 -5.56 -10.51
C LEU A 64 -10.09 -5.67 -10.69
N ARG A 65 -10.86 -4.61 -10.41
CA ARG A 65 -12.30 -4.60 -10.66
C ARG A 65 -12.64 -4.72 -12.14
N MET A 66 -11.78 -4.22 -13.00
CA MET A 66 -11.95 -4.26 -14.46
C MET A 66 -11.37 -5.53 -15.07
N ALA A 67 -10.61 -6.32 -14.31
CA ALA A 67 -10.04 -7.57 -14.80
C ALA A 67 -11.09 -8.45 -15.49
N SER A 68 -10.70 -9.09 -16.60
CA SER A 68 -11.60 -9.88 -17.46
C SER A 68 -12.70 -9.06 -18.20
N LEU A 69 -12.60 -7.72 -18.22
CA LEU A 69 -13.47 -6.90 -19.08
C LEU A 69 -13.15 -7.19 -20.54
N ASP A 70 -14.19 -7.45 -21.33
CA ASP A 70 -14.12 -7.67 -22.77
C ASP A 70 -15.49 -7.37 -23.38
N PRO A 71 -15.77 -6.09 -23.67
CA PRO A 71 -17.06 -5.64 -24.16
C PRO A 71 -17.40 -6.20 -25.54
N THR A 72 -16.39 -6.40 -26.36
CA THR A 72 -16.54 -6.89 -27.74
C THR A 72 -16.71 -8.39 -27.82
N ASN A 73 -16.37 -9.13 -26.75
CA ASN A 73 -16.27 -10.59 -26.72
C ASN A 73 -15.25 -11.18 -27.73
N LEU A 74 -14.26 -10.39 -28.14
CA LEU A 74 -13.24 -10.77 -29.11
C LEU A 74 -11.85 -10.92 -28.50
N ALA A 75 -11.55 -10.14 -27.45
CA ALA A 75 -10.20 -10.05 -26.88
C ALA A 75 -9.85 -11.23 -25.97
N LEU A 76 -10.80 -11.72 -25.16
CA LEU A 76 -10.55 -12.76 -24.16
C LEU A 76 -11.29 -14.05 -24.50
N PRO A 77 -10.60 -15.23 -24.50
CA PRO A 77 -11.27 -16.50 -24.69
C PRO A 77 -12.21 -16.82 -23.52
N LEU A 78 -13.26 -17.57 -23.83
CA LEU A 78 -14.14 -18.14 -22.81
C LEU A 78 -13.53 -19.39 -22.20
N SER A 79 -13.73 -19.57 -20.90
CA SER A 79 -13.35 -20.79 -20.19
C SER A 79 -14.17 -21.98 -20.71
N THR A 80 -13.47 -23.03 -21.02
CA THR A 80 -14.07 -24.35 -21.36
C THR A 80 -13.99 -25.31 -20.20
N THR A 81 -13.53 -24.87 -19.01
CA THR A 81 -13.41 -25.72 -17.84
C THR A 81 -14.79 -26.09 -17.29
N LEU A 82 -14.92 -27.31 -16.79
CA LEU A 82 -16.19 -27.82 -16.22
C LEU A 82 -16.59 -27.13 -14.93
N THR A 83 -15.60 -26.53 -14.21
CA THR A 83 -15.82 -25.90 -12.90
C THR A 83 -16.47 -24.52 -13.00
N CYS A 84 -16.02 -23.70 -13.97
CA CYS A 84 -16.53 -22.34 -14.16
C CYS A 84 -16.64 -22.05 -15.68
N PRO A 85 -17.61 -22.69 -16.38
CA PRO A 85 -17.73 -22.56 -17.80
C PRO A 85 -18.23 -21.16 -18.20
N GLY A 86 -17.83 -20.68 -19.38
CA GLY A 86 -18.31 -19.42 -19.96
C GLY A 86 -17.73 -18.15 -19.33
N VAL A 87 -16.83 -18.26 -18.37
CA VAL A 87 -16.13 -17.10 -17.78
C VAL A 87 -15.02 -16.64 -18.72
N LYS A 88 -14.83 -15.31 -18.83
CA LYS A 88 -13.72 -14.73 -19.60
C LYS A 88 -12.36 -15.02 -18.91
N GLN A 89 -11.40 -15.54 -19.66
CA GLN A 89 -10.06 -15.91 -19.16
C GLN A 89 -9.14 -14.68 -19.04
N GLY A 90 -9.51 -13.73 -18.19
CA GLY A 90 -8.73 -12.51 -17.99
C GLY A 90 -7.65 -12.62 -16.92
N ILE A 91 -7.64 -13.65 -16.04
CA ILE A 91 -6.56 -13.86 -15.07
C ILE A 91 -5.55 -14.84 -15.69
N VAL A 92 -4.35 -14.35 -15.98
CA VAL A 92 -3.28 -15.12 -16.66
C VAL A 92 -2.40 -15.85 -15.66
N GLU A 93 -2.04 -15.18 -14.55
CA GLU A 93 -1.24 -15.75 -13.48
C GLU A 93 -1.76 -15.26 -12.12
N ALA A 94 -1.80 -16.14 -11.14
CA ALA A 94 -2.27 -15.85 -9.80
C ALA A 94 -1.43 -16.63 -8.78
N THR A 95 -0.51 -15.93 -8.11
CA THR A 95 0.33 -16.45 -7.03
C THR A 95 0.09 -15.66 -5.75
N PRO A 96 0.60 -16.07 -4.58
CA PRO A 96 0.46 -15.28 -3.36
C PRO A 96 1.10 -13.88 -3.42
N ALA A 97 2.11 -13.66 -4.28
CA ALA A 97 2.85 -12.38 -4.36
C ALA A 97 2.84 -11.73 -5.75
N LYS A 98 2.12 -12.33 -6.70
CA LYS A 98 2.03 -11.81 -8.08
C LYS A 98 0.65 -12.09 -8.66
N ILE A 99 0.11 -11.10 -9.36
CA ILE A 99 -1.09 -11.28 -10.17
C ILE A 99 -0.85 -10.66 -11.55
N HIS A 100 -1.25 -11.41 -12.58
CA HIS A 100 -1.24 -10.95 -13.97
C HIS A 100 -2.64 -11.13 -14.54
N PHE A 101 -3.22 -10.05 -15.03
CA PHE A 101 -4.58 -10.07 -15.59
C PHE A 101 -4.68 -9.20 -16.82
N ARG A 102 -5.70 -9.48 -17.64
CA ARG A 102 -6.01 -8.81 -18.89
C ARG A 102 -7.43 -8.29 -18.92
N GLN A 103 -7.62 -7.23 -19.69
CA GLN A 103 -8.88 -6.54 -19.89
C GLN A 103 -8.83 -5.74 -21.19
N ASP A 104 -9.95 -5.63 -21.89
CA ASP A 104 -10.11 -4.77 -23.08
C ASP A 104 -10.82 -3.49 -22.61
N LEU A 105 -10.06 -2.40 -22.43
CA LEU A 105 -10.57 -1.15 -21.87
C LEU A 105 -11.17 -0.22 -22.90
N ASP A 106 -10.62 -0.22 -24.11
CA ASP A 106 -11.05 0.67 -25.21
C ASP A 106 -12.06 0.00 -26.16
N ALA A 107 -12.36 -1.28 -25.92
CA ALA A 107 -13.32 -2.06 -26.69
C ALA A 107 -12.92 -2.24 -28.18
N ASP A 108 -11.63 -2.29 -28.47
CA ASP A 108 -11.13 -2.51 -29.80
C ASP A 108 -11.00 -4.01 -30.17
N GLY A 109 -11.21 -4.90 -29.21
CA GLY A 109 -11.12 -6.35 -29.35
C GLY A 109 -9.70 -6.90 -29.34
N THR A 110 -8.72 -6.10 -28.91
CA THR A 110 -7.33 -6.51 -28.69
C THR A 110 -6.92 -6.34 -27.24
N LEU A 111 -5.70 -6.69 -26.88
CA LEU A 111 -5.13 -6.55 -25.51
C LEU A 111 -3.80 -5.79 -25.58
N ALA A 112 -3.70 -4.85 -26.53
CA ALA A 112 -2.47 -4.13 -26.83
C ALA A 112 -2.49 -2.68 -26.30
N GLY A 113 -3.63 -2.22 -25.82
CA GLY A 113 -3.81 -0.88 -25.27
C GLY A 113 -3.18 -0.68 -23.89
N PRO A 114 -2.95 0.57 -23.49
CA PRO A 114 -2.43 0.88 -22.16
C PRO A 114 -3.39 0.42 -21.04
N GLY A 115 -2.86 -0.31 -20.07
CA GLY A 115 -3.65 -0.82 -18.95
C GLY A 115 -4.45 -2.09 -19.24
N GLU A 116 -4.22 -2.75 -20.37
CA GLU A 116 -4.97 -3.93 -20.78
C GLU A 116 -4.29 -5.25 -20.43
N ASP A 117 -2.99 -5.25 -20.27
CA ASP A 117 -2.18 -6.40 -19.87
C ASP A 117 -1.34 -6.05 -18.65
N VAL A 118 -1.91 -6.19 -17.45
CA VAL A 118 -1.36 -5.65 -16.22
C VAL A 118 -0.81 -6.75 -15.33
N THR A 119 0.41 -6.55 -14.87
CA THR A 119 1.06 -7.40 -13.88
C THR A 119 1.44 -6.59 -12.63
N TYR A 120 1.11 -7.11 -11.46
CA TYR A 120 1.61 -6.65 -10.17
C TYR A 120 2.47 -7.71 -9.54
N ASP A 121 3.69 -7.36 -9.13
CA ASP A 121 4.61 -8.24 -8.44
C ASP A 121 5.34 -7.55 -7.28
N LEU A 122 5.93 -8.37 -6.40
CA LEU A 122 6.87 -7.91 -5.38
C LEU A 122 8.28 -8.36 -5.80
N SER A 123 9.16 -7.41 -6.08
CA SER A 123 10.54 -7.68 -6.43
C SER A 123 11.46 -6.60 -5.85
N GLU A 124 12.62 -7.02 -5.34
CA GLU A 124 13.65 -6.12 -4.78
C GLU A 124 13.13 -5.17 -3.68
N GLY A 125 12.15 -5.62 -2.90
CA GLY A 125 11.54 -4.79 -1.86
C GLY A 125 10.62 -3.69 -2.39
N GLN A 126 10.15 -3.82 -3.63
CA GLN A 126 9.23 -2.88 -4.28
C GLN A 126 8.02 -3.61 -4.83
N ILE A 127 6.84 -3.03 -4.67
CA ILE A 127 5.67 -3.42 -5.45
C ILE A 127 5.77 -2.72 -6.79
N ARG A 128 5.76 -3.52 -7.87
CA ARG A 128 5.90 -3.02 -9.23
C ARG A 128 4.65 -3.31 -10.05
N ARG A 129 4.35 -2.41 -10.95
CA ARG A 129 3.34 -2.55 -11.98
C ARG A 129 4.01 -2.63 -13.36
N ALA A 130 3.71 -3.65 -14.11
CA ALA A 130 4.05 -3.72 -15.54
C ALA A 130 2.77 -3.64 -16.38
N ASP A 131 2.91 -3.09 -17.59
CA ASP A 131 1.85 -2.94 -18.58
C ASP A 131 2.32 -3.57 -19.90
N GLY A 132 1.81 -4.75 -20.19
CA GLY A 132 2.27 -5.55 -21.33
C GLY A 132 3.78 -5.83 -21.29
N ALA A 133 4.45 -5.48 -22.37
CA ALA A 133 5.90 -5.63 -22.51
C ALA A 133 6.70 -4.44 -21.95
N ALA A 134 6.05 -3.43 -21.38
CA ALA A 134 6.74 -2.27 -20.81
C ALA A 134 7.56 -2.64 -19.58
N ALA A 135 8.63 -1.90 -19.32
CA ALA A 135 9.43 -2.09 -18.11
C ALA A 135 8.58 -1.87 -16.85
N PRO A 136 8.69 -2.75 -15.84
CA PRO A 136 7.96 -2.58 -14.57
C PRO A 136 8.31 -1.27 -13.88
N VAL A 137 7.30 -0.58 -13.36
CA VAL A 137 7.42 0.67 -12.61
C VAL A 137 7.12 0.40 -11.14
N ALA A 138 8.00 0.85 -10.24
CA ALA A 138 7.77 0.76 -8.81
C ALA A 138 6.64 1.72 -8.39
N ILE A 139 5.67 1.22 -7.64
CA ILE A 139 4.55 1.99 -7.07
C ILE A 139 4.63 2.12 -5.55
N VAL A 140 5.30 1.19 -4.88
CA VAL A 140 5.59 1.23 -3.44
C VAL A 140 7.00 0.72 -3.21
N ASP A 141 7.78 1.50 -2.46
CA ASP A 141 9.11 1.12 -2.00
C ASP A 141 9.08 0.60 -0.55
N SER A 142 10.20 0.01 -0.13
CA SER A 142 10.40 -0.44 1.26
C SER A 142 9.35 -1.46 1.71
N VAL A 143 9.01 -2.39 0.84
CA VAL A 143 8.07 -3.47 1.09
C VAL A 143 8.85 -4.70 1.57
N PRO A 144 8.55 -5.23 2.77
CA PRO A 144 9.24 -6.43 3.25
C PRO A 144 8.84 -7.67 2.44
N THR A 145 9.64 -8.72 2.54
CA THR A 145 9.28 -10.03 1.98
C THR A 145 7.91 -10.46 2.54
N GLY A 146 7.00 -10.83 1.64
CA GLY A 146 5.61 -11.13 2.01
C GLY A 146 4.74 -9.89 2.29
N GLY A 147 5.24 -8.68 2.03
CA GLY A 147 4.50 -7.45 2.21
C GLY A 147 3.48 -7.13 1.11
N LEU A 148 3.50 -7.86 0.01
CA LEU A 148 2.40 -7.93 -0.96
C LEU A 148 1.81 -9.35 -0.87
N ALA A 149 0.52 -9.45 -0.62
CA ALA A 149 -0.16 -10.73 -0.58
C ALA A 149 -1.52 -10.69 -1.28
N PHE A 150 -1.75 -11.69 -2.13
CA PHE A 150 -3.02 -11.94 -2.79
C PHE A 150 -3.64 -13.23 -2.28
N ARG A 151 -4.91 -13.18 -1.92
CA ARG A 151 -5.74 -14.35 -1.63
C ARG A 151 -6.94 -14.36 -2.57
N TYR A 152 -7.28 -15.50 -3.10
CA TYR A 152 -8.24 -15.67 -4.16
C TYR A 152 -9.45 -16.45 -3.65
N PHE A 153 -10.65 -16.03 -4.05
CA PHE A 153 -11.89 -16.65 -3.63
C PHE A 153 -12.78 -16.90 -4.84
N ASP A 154 -13.52 -18.00 -4.79
CA ASP A 154 -14.52 -18.34 -5.79
C ASP A 154 -15.85 -17.60 -5.58
N GLY A 155 -16.83 -17.90 -6.45
CA GLY A 155 -18.18 -17.31 -6.39
C GLY A 155 -19.16 -18.05 -5.49
N SER A 156 -18.72 -19.03 -4.71
CA SER A 156 -19.61 -19.81 -3.85
C SER A 156 -20.13 -18.99 -2.66
N ASN A 157 -21.20 -19.44 -2.04
CA ASN A 157 -21.75 -18.82 -0.84
C ASN A 157 -21.84 -19.84 0.31
N PRO A 158 -20.97 -19.77 1.35
CA PRO A 158 -19.90 -18.77 1.53
C PRO A 158 -18.73 -18.95 0.54
N PRO A 159 -17.99 -17.85 0.23
CA PRO A 159 -16.83 -17.92 -0.68
C PRO A 159 -15.76 -18.86 -0.17
N VAL A 160 -15.25 -19.73 -1.04
CA VAL A 160 -14.16 -20.67 -0.71
C VAL A 160 -12.84 -20.09 -1.19
N GLU A 161 -11.83 -20.15 -0.34
CA GLU A 161 -10.49 -19.68 -0.70
C GLU A 161 -9.81 -20.70 -1.63
N LEU A 162 -9.34 -20.19 -2.76
CA LEU A 162 -8.54 -20.92 -3.73
C LEU A 162 -7.06 -20.77 -3.36
N VAL A 163 -6.50 -21.77 -2.67
CA VAL A 163 -5.11 -21.71 -2.20
C VAL A 163 -4.16 -22.14 -3.32
N PRO A 164 -3.27 -21.24 -3.79
CA PRO A 164 -2.30 -21.61 -4.80
C PRO A 164 -1.17 -22.45 -4.20
N SER A 165 -0.89 -23.59 -4.80
CA SER A 165 0.32 -24.38 -4.56
C SER A 165 1.44 -23.86 -5.48
N GLY A 166 1.90 -22.59 -5.20
CA GLY A 166 2.76 -21.82 -6.07
C GLY A 166 1.94 -20.87 -6.95
N SER A 167 1.25 -21.34 -7.98
CA SER A 167 0.29 -20.58 -8.79
C SER A 167 -1.03 -21.32 -8.89
N LEU A 168 -2.15 -20.60 -9.03
CA LEU A 168 -3.43 -21.20 -9.32
C LEU A 168 -3.40 -21.90 -10.68
N THR A 169 -4.03 -23.06 -10.74
CA THR A 169 -4.24 -23.78 -12.01
C THR A 169 -5.18 -22.98 -12.93
N PRO A 170 -5.16 -23.21 -14.27
CA PRO A 170 -6.09 -22.54 -15.17
C PRO A 170 -7.56 -22.65 -14.75
N ALA A 171 -7.98 -23.86 -14.33
CA ALA A 171 -9.34 -24.09 -13.86
C ALA A 171 -9.69 -23.28 -12.59
N GLN A 172 -8.76 -23.16 -11.65
CA GLN A 172 -8.96 -22.33 -10.46
C GLN A 172 -8.99 -20.83 -10.80
N ARG A 173 -8.12 -20.37 -11.71
CA ARG A 173 -8.11 -18.97 -12.14
C ARG A 173 -9.44 -18.55 -12.78
N ASP A 174 -10.06 -19.45 -13.53
CA ASP A 174 -11.37 -19.20 -14.12
C ASP A 174 -12.48 -19.04 -13.07
N CYS A 175 -12.32 -19.65 -11.91
CA CYS A 175 -13.29 -19.55 -10.81
C CYS A 175 -13.06 -18.35 -9.86
N VAL A 176 -11.98 -17.60 -9.98
CA VAL A 176 -11.73 -16.45 -9.12
C VAL A 176 -12.75 -15.35 -9.39
N THR A 177 -13.55 -15.03 -8.39
CA THR A 177 -14.52 -13.90 -8.43
C THR A 177 -14.14 -12.76 -7.51
N LYS A 178 -13.35 -13.05 -6.49
CA LYS A 178 -12.91 -12.07 -5.49
C LYS A 178 -11.43 -12.26 -5.18
N VAL A 179 -10.75 -11.15 -4.99
CA VAL A 179 -9.33 -11.11 -4.58
C VAL A 179 -9.22 -10.26 -3.32
N ARG A 180 -8.60 -10.81 -2.27
CA ARG A 180 -8.17 -10.03 -1.10
C ARG A 180 -6.72 -9.63 -1.31
N LEU A 181 -6.48 -8.35 -1.18
CA LEU A 181 -5.19 -7.71 -1.38
C LEU A 181 -4.69 -7.15 -0.05
N THR A 182 -3.48 -7.53 0.35
CA THR A 182 -2.80 -6.97 1.52
C THR A 182 -1.48 -6.35 1.08
N VAL A 183 -1.27 -5.10 1.46
CA VAL A 183 -0.02 -4.36 1.22
C VAL A 183 0.57 -3.93 2.55
N THR A 184 1.84 -4.25 2.76
CA THR A 184 2.63 -3.82 3.92
C THR A 184 3.82 -3.02 3.45
N ALA A 185 3.99 -1.82 3.95
CA ALA A 185 5.20 -1.02 3.74
C ALA A 185 5.93 -0.78 5.07
N ASN A 186 7.26 -0.83 5.04
CA ASN A 186 8.13 -0.55 6.16
C ASN A 186 8.95 0.69 5.84
N VAL A 187 8.78 1.76 6.60
CA VAL A 187 9.61 2.96 6.46
C VAL A 187 10.64 2.98 7.58
N PRO A 188 11.92 3.29 7.30
CA PRO A 188 12.93 3.44 8.34
C PRO A 188 12.47 4.42 9.41
N ASN A 189 12.70 4.07 10.68
CA ASN A 189 12.36 4.98 11.77
C ASN A 189 13.29 6.20 11.72
N PRO A 190 12.77 7.44 11.65
CA PRO A 190 13.61 8.63 11.65
C PRO A 190 14.36 8.87 12.97
N ASN A 191 13.98 8.17 14.06
CA ASN A 191 14.77 8.13 15.27
C ASN A 191 15.83 7.02 15.20
N PRO A 192 17.12 7.34 15.05
CA PRO A 192 18.19 6.35 14.88
C PRO A 192 18.38 5.45 16.11
N GLN A 193 17.83 5.80 17.26
CA GLN A 193 17.87 4.98 18.48
C GLN A 193 16.81 3.87 18.48
N ILE A 194 15.86 3.89 17.54
CA ILE A 194 14.80 2.90 17.40
C ILE A 194 15.04 2.14 16.10
N ALA A 195 15.57 0.94 16.20
CA ALA A 195 15.88 0.11 15.03
C ALA A 195 14.62 -0.46 14.34
N THR A 196 13.47 -0.49 15.02
CA THR A 196 12.22 -1.01 14.45
C THR A 196 11.64 -0.04 13.43
N PRO A 197 11.40 -0.51 12.17
CA PRO A 197 10.79 0.34 11.15
C PRO A 197 9.34 0.68 11.50
N VAL A 198 8.87 1.79 10.97
CA VAL A 198 7.46 2.17 11.01
C VAL A 198 6.71 1.33 9.98
N LYS A 199 5.78 0.50 10.45
CA LYS A 199 5.01 -0.42 9.61
C LYS A 199 3.63 0.14 9.31
N SER A 200 3.24 0.14 8.04
CA SER A 200 1.88 0.40 7.58
C SER A 200 1.33 -0.84 6.88
N VAL A 201 0.12 -1.24 7.23
CA VAL A 201 -0.59 -2.35 6.59
C VAL A 201 -1.94 -1.84 6.13
N ALA A 202 -2.26 -2.12 4.87
CA ALA A 202 -3.60 -1.90 4.35
C ALA A 202 -4.10 -3.18 3.68
N GLU A 203 -5.38 -3.49 3.85
CA GLU A 203 -6.03 -4.67 3.31
C GLU A 203 -7.37 -4.28 2.71
N THR A 204 -7.73 -4.91 1.58
CA THR A 204 -9.02 -4.72 0.94
C THR A 204 -9.46 -5.98 0.21
N GLU A 205 -10.77 -6.13 0.02
CA GLU A 205 -11.35 -7.16 -0.86
C GLU A 205 -11.91 -6.52 -2.12
N VAL A 206 -11.62 -7.12 -3.25
CA VAL A 206 -12.03 -6.67 -4.57
C VAL A 206 -12.83 -7.75 -5.25
N ALA A 207 -14.08 -7.48 -5.57
CA ALA A 207 -14.88 -8.32 -6.46
C ALA A 207 -14.57 -7.96 -7.92
N ILE A 208 -14.27 -8.95 -8.74
CA ILE A 208 -14.06 -8.79 -10.18
C ILE A 208 -15.43 -8.72 -10.83
N ARG A 209 -15.82 -7.52 -11.30
CA ARG A 209 -17.17 -7.25 -11.79
C ARG A 209 -17.61 -8.16 -12.95
N ASN A 210 -16.71 -8.40 -13.87
CA ASN A 210 -17.01 -9.13 -15.11
C ASN A 210 -17.09 -10.66 -14.92
N ARG A 211 -16.92 -11.13 -13.70
CA ARG A 211 -17.00 -12.54 -13.31
C ARG A 211 -18.14 -12.84 -12.35
N SER A 212 -18.64 -11.84 -11.63
CA SER A 212 -19.73 -12.01 -10.68
C SER A 212 -21.13 -12.04 -11.33
N LEU A 213 -21.25 -11.62 -12.60
CA LEU A 213 -22.52 -11.50 -13.30
C LEU A 213 -23.02 -12.80 -13.95
N LEU A 214 -22.24 -13.88 -13.91
CA LEU A 214 -22.60 -15.15 -14.54
C LEU A 214 -23.33 -16.13 -13.60
N ASN A 215 -23.59 -15.73 -12.35
CA ASN A 215 -24.28 -16.56 -11.34
C ASN A 215 -25.69 -16.04 -10.99
N PHE A 216 -26.42 -15.45 -11.98
CA PHE A 216 -27.85 -15.15 -11.84
C PHE A 216 -28.66 -15.93 -12.84
#